data_79c849058d0b52feba1bd12f871b2c03
#
_entry.id   79c849058d0b52feba1bd12f871b2c03
#
_cell.length_a   1.000
_cell.length_b   1.000
_cell.length_c   1.000
_cell.angle_alpha   90.00
_cell.angle_beta   90.00
_cell.angle_gamma   90.00
#
_symmetry.space_group_name_H-M   'P 1'
#
loop_
_entity.id
_entity.type
_entity.pdbx_description
1 polymer ?
#
loop_
_entity_poly.entity_id
_entity_poly.type
_entity_poly.pdbx_seq_one_letter_code
_entity_poly.pdbx_strand_id
1 'polypeptide(L)'
;MVPDWARTLVQRDVRARDGTRIGYQVAGEGPCIVLANGLGGTYLAFRYLYDVLGNYKTICWDYRGLYTSDPCADPRANTIAHQVDDLVDILAQEGVTDFVMAGWSMGVQVAFETIKRHPDRVKGLFAINGTYGRAFRTVMGSRLIGQTIPMLLRLVRAQASLVGRASKRVAGSDALISAMKRVGLVSTTIDLEIFRAVAAGFQNIDWVIYSDLLSRLDEHDAEDVLASIGIPVTIVTGDRDLMTPPSTAEHIHRAIPNSRLVVIKGGTHYTPVEYPAVVADEMGRLLERVPGWERAGPRSSEPEREGNG
;
A
#
# COMPACT_ATOMS: atom_id res chain seq x y z
N MET A 1 19.22 -14.15 7.63
CA MET A 1 19.12 -13.48 8.94
C MET A 1 17.87 -12.61 8.87
N VAL A 2 16.92 -12.71 9.81
CA VAL A 2 15.74 -11.82 9.84
C VAL A 2 16.22 -10.42 10.20
N PRO A 3 15.93 -9.38 9.39
CA PRO A 3 16.32 -8.01 9.70
C PRO A 3 15.76 -7.54 11.03
N ASP A 4 16.46 -6.65 11.74
CA ASP A 4 16.06 -6.21 13.09
C ASP A 4 14.65 -5.60 13.13
N TRP A 5 14.25 -4.83 12.12
CA TRP A 5 12.90 -4.28 12.00
C TRP A 5 11.81 -5.36 11.90
N ALA A 6 12.08 -6.48 11.22
CA ALA A 6 11.12 -7.57 11.07
C ALA A 6 10.96 -8.41 12.34
N ARG A 7 11.90 -8.30 13.30
CA ARG A 7 11.80 -8.96 14.62
C ARG A 7 10.79 -8.27 15.53
N THR A 8 10.44 -7.02 15.26
CA THR A 8 9.45 -6.27 16.03
C THR A 8 8.03 -6.40 15.49
N LEU A 9 7.87 -6.99 14.29
CA LEU A 9 6.57 -7.23 13.69
C LEU A 9 5.85 -8.40 14.37
N VAL A 10 4.67 -8.12 14.90
CA VAL A 10 3.78 -9.11 15.50
C VAL A 10 2.65 -9.41 14.53
N GLN A 11 2.53 -10.67 14.10
CA GLN A 11 1.39 -11.13 13.31
C GLN A 11 0.18 -11.30 14.22
N ARG A 12 -0.95 -10.72 13.82
CA ARG A 12 -2.24 -10.82 14.51
C ARG A 12 -3.36 -11.11 13.52
N ASP A 13 -4.55 -11.39 14.02
CA ASP A 13 -5.76 -11.48 13.22
C ASP A 13 -6.97 -10.90 13.96
N VAL A 14 -7.97 -10.50 13.19
CA VAL A 14 -9.28 -10.06 13.67
C VAL A 14 -10.36 -10.79 12.88
N ARG A 15 -11.51 -11.03 13.50
CA ARG A 15 -12.72 -11.41 12.77
C ARG A 15 -13.47 -10.15 12.37
N ALA A 16 -13.49 -9.90 11.07
CA ALA A 16 -14.30 -8.83 10.51
C ALA A 16 -15.79 -9.04 10.80
N ARG A 17 -16.58 -7.99 10.70
CA ARG A 17 -18.02 -7.99 10.98
C ARG A 17 -18.85 -9.01 10.20
N ASP A 18 -18.35 -9.47 9.05
CA ASP A 18 -18.95 -10.54 8.23
C ASP A 18 -18.41 -11.94 8.57
N GLY A 19 -17.54 -12.04 9.59
CA GLY A 19 -16.95 -13.29 10.05
C GLY A 19 -15.64 -13.68 9.33
N THR A 20 -15.20 -12.97 8.29
CA THR A 20 -13.93 -13.22 7.60
C THR A 20 -12.76 -12.96 8.55
N ARG A 21 -11.78 -13.87 8.61
CA ARG A 21 -10.56 -13.67 9.39
C ARG A 21 -9.58 -12.83 8.56
N ILE A 22 -9.18 -11.69 9.11
CA ILE A 22 -8.24 -10.75 8.49
C ILE A 22 -6.92 -10.77 9.25
N GLY A 23 -5.85 -11.15 8.57
CA GLY A 23 -4.50 -11.14 9.12
C GLY A 23 -3.85 -9.77 8.94
N TYR A 24 -3.13 -9.31 9.98
CA TYR A 24 -2.43 -8.04 9.96
C TYR A 24 -1.16 -8.08 10.80
N GLN A 25 -0.26 -7.15 10.54
CA GLN A 25 1.01 -6.99 11.24
C GLN A 25 1.01 -5.68 12.02
N VAL A 26 1.50 -5.74 13.26
CA VAL A 26 1.69 -4.58 14.14
C VAL A 26 3.14 -4.48 14.53
N ALA A 27 3.70 -3.27 14.53
CA ALA A 27 5.01 -2.99 15.12
C ALA A 27 5.01 -1.62 15.82
N GLY A 28 5.90 -1.48 16.79
CA GLY A 28 6.10 -0.22 17.51
C GLY A 28 4.96 0.15 18.46
N GLU A 29 5.09 1.32 19.06
CA GLU A 29 4.15 1.93 20.00
C GLU A 29 4.02 3.42 19.71
N GLY A 30 2.99 4.08 20.26
CA GLY A 30 2.75 5.52 20.08
C GLY A 30 1.65 5.84 19.08
N PRO A 31 1.67 7.03 18.44
CA PRO A 31 0.68 7.43 17.45
C PRO A 31 0.65 6.44 16.27
N CYS A 32 -0.54 6.13 15.74
CA CYS A 32 -0.69 5.05 14.78
C CYS A 32 -0.52 5.50 13.33
N ILE A 33 0.29 4.76 12.57
CA ILE A 33 0.40 4.88 11.11
C ILE A 33 -0.12 3.60 10.46
N VAL A 34 -1.13 3.74 9.63
CA VAL A 34 -1.72 2.65 8.84
C VAL A 34 -1.03 2.57 7.49
N LEU A 35 -0.53 1.39 7.14
CA LEU A 35 0.15 1.08 5.88
C LEU A 35 -0.77 0.23 4.99
N ALA A 36 -1.40 0.84 3.99
CA ALA A 36 -2.29 0.17 3.06
C ALA A 36 -1.53 -0.29 1.81
N ASN A 37 -1.45 -1.60 1.62
CA ASN A 37 -0.69 -2.21 0.54
C ASN A 37 -1.24 -1.92 -0.86
N GLY A 38 -0.39 -2.08 -1.87
CA GLY A 38 -0.81 -2.36 -3.24
C GLY A 38 -1.43 -3.75 -3.35
N LEU A 39 -2.24 -3.99 -4.39
CA LEU A 39 -2.82 -5.30 -4.62
C LEU A 39 -1.72 -6.35 -4.87
N GLY A 40 -1.71 -7.38 -4.06
CA GLY A 40 -0.65 -8.40 -4.05
C GLY A 40 0.65 -7.94 -3.39
N GLY A 41 0.70 -6.73 -2.81
CA GLY A 41 1.77 -6.29 -1.95
C GLY A 41 1.64 -6.88 -0.54
N THR A 42 2.75 -6.86 0.20
CA THR A 42 2.80 -7.23 1.61
C THR A 42 3.49 -6.11 2.39
N TYR A 43 3.50 -6.20 3.71
CA TYR A 43 4.24 -5.26 4.58
C TYR A 43 5.71 -5.04 4.13
N LEU A 44 6.30 -5.97 3.39
CA LEU A 44 7.66 -5.86 2.85
C LEU A 44 7.82 -4.68 1.87
N ALA A 45 6.76 -4.28 1.17
CA ALA A 45 6.81 -3.13 0.28
C ALA A 45 7.13 -1.82 1.03
N PHE A 46 6.81 -1.76 2.32
CA PHE A 46 7.08 -0.63 3.21
C PHE A 46 8.35 -0.79 4.05
N ARG A 47 9.22 -1.76 3.71
CA ARG A 47 10.43 -2.11 4.48
C ARG A 47 11.18 -0.87 4.98
N TYR A 48 11.43 0.05 4.11
CA TYR A 48 12.24 1.23 4.42
C TYR A 48 11.48 2.32 5.20
N LEU A 49 10.16 2.29 5.20
CA LEU A 49 9.38 3.17 6.06
C LEU A 49 9.43 2.71 7.52
N TYR A 50 9.52 1.41 7.80
CA TYR A 50 9.65 0.93 9.18
C TYR A 50 10.89 1.50 9.89
N ASP A 51 11.98 1.77 9.17
CA ASP A 51 13.20 2.34 9.75
C ASP A 51 12.99 3.80 10.24
N VAL A 52 12.11 4.57 9.58
CA VAL A 52 11.80 5.96 9.96
C VAL A 52 10.56 6.07 10.85
N LEU A 53 9.78 5.01 10.97
CA LEU A 53 8.56 4.96 11.76
C LEU A 53 8.74 4.28 13.13
N GLY A 54 9.98 4.07 13.60
CA GLY A 54 10.27 3.33 14.84
C GLY A 54 9.64 3.89 16.12
N ASN A 55 9.23 5.17 16.13
CA ASN A 55 8.54 5.82 17.24
C ASN A 55 7.01 5.83 17.10
N TYR A 56 6.48 5.10 16.12
CA TYR A 56 5.06 5.04 15.83
C TYR A 56 4.57 3.59 15.90
N LYS A 57 3.32 3.41 16.32
CA LYS A 57 2.63 2.15 16.11
C LYS A 57 2.29 2.04 14.63
N THR A 58 2.74 0.99 13.96
CA THR A 58 2.41 0.72 12.55
C THR A 58 1.46 -0.44 12.45
N ILE A 59 0.45 -0.34 11.59
CA ILE A 59 -0.50 -1.41 11.26
C ILE A 59 -0.51 -1.59 9.75
N CYS A 60 -0.26 -2.82 9.29
CA CYS A 60 -0.36 -3.24 7.91
C CYS A 60 -1.20 -4.50 7.84
N TRP A 61 -2.09 -4.68 6.86
CA TRP A 61 -2.92 -5.88 6.77
C TRP A 61 -2.90 -6.48 5.37
N ASP A 62 -3.21 -7.76 5.32
CA ASP A 62 -3.39 -8.49 4.08
C ASP A 62 -4.86 -8.37 3.64
N TYR A 63 -5.09 -7.97 2.39
CA TYR A 63 -6.45 -7.87 1.87
C TYR A 63 -7.13 -9.24 1.80
N ARG A 64 -8.46 -9.25 1.88
CA ARG A 64 -9.32 -10.45 1.86
C ARG A 64 -8.86 -11.45 0.81
N GLY A 65 -8.67 -12.72 1.21
CA GLY A 65 -8.24 -13.82 0.35
C GLY A 65 -6.79 -13.75 -0.12
N LEU A 66 -5.98 -12.84 0.45
CA LEU A 66 -4.55 -12.77 0.20
C LEU A 66 -3.77 -13.13 1.46
N TYR A 67 -2.68 -13.88 1.28
CA TYR A 67 -1.68 -14.23 2.30
C TYR A 67 -2.26 -14.78 3.61
N THR A 68 -2.29 -13.98 4.69
CA THR A 68 -2.76 -14.41 6.01
C THR A 68 -4.25 -14.14 6.24
N SER A 69 -4.94 -13.50 5.30
CA SER A 69 -6.38 -13.25 5.36
C SER A 69 -7.18 -14.31 4.63
N ASP A 70 -8.28 -14.76 5.25
CA ASP A 70 -9.17 -15.73 4.63
C ASP A 70 -9.97 -15.11 3.46
N PRO A 71 -10.37 -15.90 2.47
CA PRO A 71 -11.35 -15.46 1.48
C PRO A 71 -12.70 -15.18 2.15
N CYS A 72 -13.40 -14.13 1.70
CA CYS A 72 -14.76 -13.87 2.14
C CYS A 72 -15.74 -14.90 1.56
N ALA A 73 -16.78 -15.21 2.33
CA ALA A 73 -17.82 -16.17 1.89
C ALA A 73 -18.61 -15.64 0.68
N ASP A 74 -18.84 -14.34 0.59
CA ASP A 74 -19.47 -13.67 -0.54
C ASP A 74 -18.41 -12.96 -1.40
N PRO A 75 -18.14 -13.42 -2.63
CA PRO A 75 -17.17 -12.74 -3.52
C PRO A 75 -17.51 -11.28 -3.82
N ARG A 76 -18.77 -10.84 -3.63
CA ARG A 76 -19.16 -9.44 -3.77
C ARG A 76 -18.57 -8.55 -2.68
N ALA A 77 -18.12 -9.13 -1.57
CA ALA A 77 -17.47 -8.43 -0.45
C ALA A 77 -15.97 -8.16 -0.67
N ASN A 78 -15.44 -8.27 -1.89
CA ASN A 78 -14.05 -7.94 -2.26
C ASN A 78 -13.88 -6.48 -2.76
N THR A 79 -14.72 -5.55 -2.30
CA THR A 79 -14.65 -4.13 -2.73
C THR A 79 -13.70 -3.31 -1.88
N ILE A 80 -13.31 -2.13 -2.38
CA ILE A 80 -12.52 -1.15 -1.59
C ILE A 80 -13.24 -0.79 -0.29
N ALA A 81 -14.57 -0.64 -0.32
CA ALA A 81 -15.36 -0.34 0.88
C ALA A 81 -15.23 -1.43 1.96
N HIS A 82 -15.21 -2.72 1.58
CA HIS A 82 -15.01 -3.81 2.54
C HIS A 82 -13.57 -3.85 3.10
N GLN A 83 -12.55 -3.46 2.32
CA GLN A 83 -11.19 -3.30 2.86
C GLN A 83 -11.13 -2.19 3.93
N VAL A 84 -11.95 -1.14 3.79
CA VAL A 84 -12.09 -0.11 4.83
C VAL A 84 -12.83 -0.65 6.06
N ASP A 85 -13.87 -1.47 5.88
CA ASP A 85 -14.55 -2.13 6.99
C ASP A 85 -13.58 -3.02 7.79
N ASP A 86 -12.73 -3.79 7.12
CA ASP A 86 -11.68 -4.60 7.75
C ASP A 86 -10.70 -3.73 8.54
N LEU A 87 -10.23 -2.63 7.94
CA LEU A 87 -9.37 -1.68 8.64
C LEU A 87 -10.04 -1.14 9.91
N VAL A 88 -11.32 -0.78 9.84
CA VAL A 88 -12.07 -0.27 11.01
C VAL A 88 -12.14 -1.31 12.11
N ASP A 89 -12.36 -2.59 11.78
CA ASP A 89 -12.42 -3.68 12.74
C ASP A 89 -11.03 -3.94 13.37
N ILE A 90 -9.93 -3.85 12.59
CA ILE A 90 -8.55 -3.90 13.10
C ILE A 90 -8.26 -2.73 14.05
N LEU A 91 -8.59 -1.50 13.66
CA LEU A 91 -8.37 -0.31 14.48
C LEU A 91 -9.15 -0.36 15.80
N ALA A 92 -10.36 -0.92 15.78
CA ALA A 92 -11.16 -1.13 16.99
C ALA A 92 -10.49 -2.15 17.94
N GLN A 93 -9.99 -3.27 17.41
CA GLN A 93 -9.25 -4.27 18.20
C GLN A 93 -7.97 -3.70 18.81
N GLU A 94 -7.28 -2.82 18.08
CA GLU A 94 -6.01 -2.19 18.50
C GLU A 94 -6.22 -0.93 19.37
N GLY A 95 -7.47 -0.51 19.62
CA GLY A 95 -7.80 0.68 20.41
C GLY A 95 -7.33 1.99 19.76
N VAL A 96 -7.25 2.02 18.42
CA VAL A 96 -6.78 3.19 17.66
C VAL A 96 -7.98 4.04 17.24
N THR A 97 -7.99 5.31 17.60
CA THR A 97 -9.02 6.30 17.22
C THR A 97 -8.60 7.13 16.02
N ASP A 98 -7.37 7.66 16.07
CA ASP A 98 -6.79 8.57 15.08
C ASP A 98 -5.52 7.98 14.48
N PHE A 99 -5.28 8.21 13.20
CA PHE A 99 -4.11 7.68 12.50
C PHE A 99 -3.71 8.53 11.29
N VAL A 100 -2.43 8.43 10.91
CA VAL A 100 -1.94 8.85 9.59
C VAL A 100 -2.00 7.62 8.68
N MET A 101 -2.35 7.81 7.42
CA MET A 101 -2.44 6.71 6.47
C MET A 101 -1.39 6.85 5.37
N ALA A 102 -0.66 5.78 5.10
CA ALA A 102 0.22 5.64 3.94
C ALA A 102 -0.36 4.56 3.02
N GLY A 103 -0.73 4.94 1.81
CA GLY A 103 -1.26 4.01 0.80
C GLY A 103 -0.32 3.89 -0.39
N TRP A 104 -0.12 2.66 -0.87
CA TRP A 104 0.58 2.38 -2.11
C TRP A 104 -0.37 1.74 -3.13
N SER A 105 -0.42 2.25 -4.36
CA SER A 105 -1.24 1.70 -5.44
C SER A 105 -2.72 1.56 -5.05
N MET A 106 -3.28 0.36 -4.94
CA MET A 106 -4.62 0.09 -4.41
C MET A 106 -4.85 0.73 -3.03
N GLY A 107 -3.82 0.76 -2.18
CA GLY A 107 -3.88 1.35 -0.86
C GLY A 107 -4.24 2.84 -0.87
N VAL A 108 -3.99 3.55 -1.97
CA VAL A 108 -4.41 4.95 -2.14
C VAL A 108 -5.93 5.06 -2.31
N GLN A 109 -6.55 4.13 -3.05
CA GLN A 109 -8.02 4.08 -3.14
C GLN A 109 -8.66 3.72 -1.79
N VAL A 110 -8.06 2.77 -1.06
CA VAL A 110 -8.49 2.44 0.30
C VAL A 110 -8.38 3.65 1.22
N ALA A 111 -7.31 4.45 1.08
CA ALA A 111 -7.13 5.67 1.87
C ALA A 111 -8.19 6.73 1.56
N PHE A 112 -8.49 6.99 0.29
CA PHE A 112 -9.54 7.95 -0.08
C PHE A 112 -10.92 7.49 0.38
N GLU A 113 -11.24 6.20 0.25
CA GLU A 113 -12.49 5.66 0.78
C GLU A 113 -12.55 5.74 2.32
N THR A 114 -11.41 5.55 3.00
CA THR A 114 -11.31 5.71 4.45
C THR A 114 -11.58 7.16 4.84
N ILE A 115 -10.99 8.14 4.16
CA ILE A 115 -11.23 9.58 4.41
C ILE A 115 -12.69 9.92 4.14
N LYS A 116 -13.28 9.42 3.05
CA LYS A 116 -14.68 9.63 2.70
C LYS A 116 -15.65 9.17 3.80
N ARG A 117 -15.37 8.02 4.40
CA ARG A 117 -16.26 7.39 5.40
C ARG A 117 -15.93 7.78 6.84
N HIS A 118 -14.68 8.13 7.12
CA HIS A 118 -14.17 8.42 8.47
C HIS A 118 -13.25 9.64 8.47
N PRO A 119 -13.70 10.82 8.00
CA PRO A 119 -12.85 11.99 7.80
C PRO A 119 -12.17 12.47 9.08
N ASP A 120 -12.83 12.33 10.23
CA ASP A 120 -12.30 12.83 11.51
C ASP A 120 -11.18 11.96 12.08
N ARG A 121 -11.05 10.70 11.62
CA ARG A 121 -10.06 9.75 12.12
C ARG A 121 -8.70 9.85 11.41
N VAL A 122 -8.69 10.25 10.13
CA VAL A 122 -7.46 10.36 9.33
C VAL A 122 -6.85 11.74 9.54
N LYS A 123 -5.62 11.82 10.05
CA LYS A 123 -4.93 13.08 10.37
C LYS A 123 -3.93 13.52 9.29
N GLY A 124 -3.54 12.63 8.41
CA GLY A 124 -2.67 12.89 7.27
C GLY A 124 -2.67 11.73 6.27
N LEU A 125 -2.33 12.01 5.03
CA LEU A 125 -2.28 11.01 3.96
C LEU A 125 -0.94 11.07 3.21
N PHE A 126 -0.28 9.92 3.10
CA PHE A 126 0.87 9.69 2.25
C PHE A 126 0.46 8.76 1.09
N ALA A 127 0.21 9.33 -0.08
CA ALA A 127 -0.29 8.61 -1.25
C ALA A 127 0.86 8.29 -2.21
N ILE A 128 1.15 7.01 -2.45
CA ILE A 128 2.28 6.55 -3.26
C ILE A 128 1.78 5.80 -4.48
N ASN A 129 2.13 6.27 -5.69
CA ASN A 129 1.86 5.57 -6.95
C ASN A 129 0.43 5.01 -7.04
N GLY A 130 -0.58 5.83 -6.80
CA GLY A 130 -1.96 5.38 -6.74
C GLY A 130 -2.93 6.25 -7.52
N THR A 131 -4.19 5.86 -7.48
CA THR A 131 -5.29 6.57 -8.14
C THR A 131 -6.45 6.79 -7.17
N TYR A 132 -7.30 7.76 -7.49
CA TYR A 132 -8.53 8.02 -6.73
C TYR A 132 -9.69 7.10 -7.12
N GLY A 133 -9.57 6.37 -8.24
CA GLY A 133 -10.61 5.45 -8.71
C GLY A 133 -10.42 5.07 -10.17
N ARG A 134 -11.30 4.19 -10.68
CA ARG A 134 -11.39 3.79 -12.08
C ARG A 134 -10.02 3.47 -12.69
N ALA A 135 -9.28 2.57 -12.03
CA ALA A 135 -7.86 2.31 -12.27
C ALA A 135 -7.53 2.01 -13.74
N PHE A 136 -8.44 1.34 -14.47
CA PHE A 136 -8.20 0.97 -15.87
C PHE A 136 -8.32 2.13 -16.85
N ARG A 137 -8.92 3.27 -16.45
CA ARG A 137 -9.06 4.43 -17.35
C ARG A 137 -7.74 5.12 -17.65
N THR A 138 -6.77 5.02 -16.74
CA THR A 138 -5.50 5.76 -16.80
C THR A 138 -4.30 4.84 -17.02
N VAL A 139 -4.46 3.53 -16.90
CA VAL A 139 -3.36 2.57 -17.03
C VAL A 139 -2.66 2.73 -18.38
N MET A 140 -1.33 2.78 -18.35
CA MET A 140 -0.46 3.01 -19.52
C MET A 140 -0.83 4.25 -20.34
N GLY A 141 -1.55 5.23 -19.76
CA GLY A 141 -1.98 6.46 -20.45
C GLY A 141 -2.97 6.23 -21.60
N SER A 142 -3.57 5.04 -21.73
CA SER A 142 -4.39 4.66 -22.87
C SER A 142 -5.74 4.05 -22.47
N ARG A 143 -6.83 4.74 -22.82
CA ARG A 143 -8.19 4.22 -22.64
C ARG A 143 -8.44 2.90 -23.38
N LEU A 144 -7.82 2.72 -24.55
CA LEU A 144 -7.97 1.49 -25.34
C LEU A 144 -7.36 0.29 -24.61
N ILE A 145 -6.18 0.46 -24.02
CA ILE A 145 -5.54 -0.59 -23.21
C ILE A 145 -6.41 -0.91 -21.99
N GLY A 146 -6.91 0.11 -21.28
CA GLY A 146 -7.81 -0.08 -20.15
C GLY A 146 -9.06 -0.88 -20.49
N GLN A 147 -9.65 -0.70 -21.66
CA GLN A 147 -10.82 -1.44 -22.11
C GLN A 147 -10.55 -2.93 -22.37
N THR A 148 -9.30 -3.32 -22.62
CA THR A 148 -8.92 -4.74 -22.82
C THR A 148 -8.70 -5.49 -21.51
N ILE A 149 -8.43 -4.79 -20.41
CA ILE A 149 -8.12 -5.39 -19.10
C ILE A 149 -9.26 -6.30 -18.59
N PRO A 150 -10.55 -5.90 -18.62
CA PRO A 150 -11.62 -6.78 -18.16
C PRO A 150 -11.70 -8.12 -18.93
N MET A 151 -11.41 -8.11 -20.23
CA MET A 151 -11.36 -9.33 -21.04
C MET A 151 -10.17 -10.20 -20.61
N LEU A 152 -9.00 -9.60 -20.40
CA LEU A 152 -7.81 -10.31 -19.93
C LEU A 152 -8.05 -10.93 -18.55
N LEU A 153 -8.68 -10.20 -17.62
CA LEU A 153 -9.00 -10.72 -16.29
C LEU A 153 -9.98 -11.91 -16.34
N ARG A 154 -10.98 -11.87 -17.23
CA ARG A 154 -11.86 -13.03 -17.45
C ARG A 154 -11.06 -14.24 -17.93
N LEU A 155 -10.09 -14.06 -18.82
CA LEU A 155 -9.21 -15.12 -19.29
C LEU A 155 -8.32 -15.66 -18.17
N VAL A 156 -7.69 -14.78 -17.40
CA VAL A 156 -6.87 -15.15 -16.22
C VAL A 156 -7.72 -15.96 -15.24
N ARG A 157 -8.93 -15.51 -14.94
CA ARG A 157 -9.87 -16.20 -14.05
C ARG A 157 -10.27 -17.58 -14.60
N ALA A 158 -10.59 -17.67 -15.89
CA ALA A 158 -10.93 -18.93 -16.53
C ALA A 158 -9.78 -19.94 -16.55
N GLN A 159 -8.54 -19.44 -16.56
CA GLN A 159 -7.31 -20.24 -16.59
C GLN A 159 -6.51 -20.15 -15.27
N ALA A 160 -7.16 -19.84 -14.14
CA ALA A 160 -6.51 -19.56 -12.87
C ALA A 160 -5.53 -20.65 -12.42
N SER A 161 -5.87 -21.92 -12.63
CA SER A 161 -4.98 -23.05 -12.30
C SER A 161 -3.70 -23.09 -13.15
N LEU A 162 -3.79 -22.72 -14.43
CA LEU A 162 -2.63 -22.64 -15.32
C LEU A 162 -1.75 -21.44 -14.93
N VAL A 163 -2.37 -20.28 -14.72
CA VAL A 163 -1.69 -19.05 -14.27
C VAL A 163 -1.00 -19.29 -12.94
N GLY A 164 -1.66 -19.95 -11.98
CA GLY A 164 -1.06 -20.28 -10.68
C GLY A 164 0.13 -21.23 -10.80
N ARG A 165 0.08 -22.24 -11.67
CA ARG A 165 1.26 -23.10 -11.92
C ARG A 165 2.41 -22.34 -12.57
N ALA A 166 2.12 -21.44 -13.49
CA ALA A 166 3.14 -20.58 -14.11
C ALA A 166 3.74 -19.61 -13.07
N SER A 167 2.90 -18.96 -12.29
CA SER A 167 3.33 -18.05 -11.23
C SER A 167 4.26 -18.73 -10.21
N LYS A 168 3.94 -19.95 -9.76
CA LYS A 168 4.82 -20.72 -8.86
C LYS A 168 6.22 -20.97 -9.42
N ARG A 169 6.39 -20.98 -10.74
CA ARG A 169 7.68 -21.22 -11.38
C ARG A 169 8.47 -19.93 -11.65
N VAL A 170 7.75 -18.84 -11.96
CA VAL A 170 8.41 -17.63 -12.49
C VAL A 170 8.38 -16.43 -11.55
N ALA A 171 7.43 -16.37 -10.60
CA ALA A 171 7.34 -15.24 -9.68
C ALA A 171 8.63 -15.12 -8.84
N GLY A 172 9.23 -13.93 -8.86
CA GLY A 172 10.51 -13.67 -8.20
C GLY A 172 11.76 -14.18 -8.95
N SER A 173 11.60 -14.82 -10.14
CA SER A 173 12.76 -15.28 -10.92
C SER A 173 13.51 -14.11 -11.57
N ASP A 174 14.82 -14.27 -11.73
CA ASP A 174 15.67 -13.26 -12.40
C ASP A 174 15.24 -13.01 -13.85
N ALA A 175 14.74 -14.03 -14.53
CA ALA A 175 14.25 -13.91 -15.90
C ALA A 175 13.03 -12.98 -15.97
N LEU A 176 12.06 -13.14 -15.06
CA LEU A 176 10.90 -12.26 -14.99
C LEU A 176 11.28 -10.84 -14.63
N ILE A 177 12.11 -10.66 -13.59
CA ILE A 177 12.58 -9.34 -13.15
C ILE A 177 13.35 -8.63 -14.28
N SER A 178 14.22 -9.34 -15.00
CA SER A 178 14.96 -8.80 -16.14
C SER A 178 14.03 -8.39 -17.28
N ALA A 179 12.99 -9.18 -17.54
CA ALA A 179 11.98 -8.82 -18.54
C ALA A 179 11.21 -7.56 -18.12
N MET A 180 10.78 -7.45 -16.84
CA MET A 180 10.09 -6.27 -16.32
C MET A 180 10.95 -5.01 -16.40
N LYS A 181 12.26 -5.11 -16.08
CA LYS A 181 13.23 -4.00 -16.26
C LYS A 181 13.35 -3.60 -17.72
N ARG A 182 13.42 -4.56 -18.65
CA ARG A 182 13.58 -4.29 -20.09
C ARG A 182 12.38 -3.54 -20.68
N VAL A 183 11.16 -3.85 -20.21
CA VAL A 183 9.94 -3.16 -20.67
C VAL A 183 9.59 -1.91 -19.85
N GLY A 184 10.43 -1.53 -18.87
CA GLY A 184 10.26 -0.31 -18.08
C GLY A 184 9.18 -0.39 -17.00
N LEU A 185 8.72 -1.58 -16.64
CA LEU A 185 7.78 -1.79 -15.52
C LEU A 185 8.46 -1.67 -14.15
N VAL A 186 9.78 -1.88 -14.09
CA VAL A 186 10.59 -1.83 -12.89
C VAL A 186 11.90 -1.10 -13.22
N SER A 187 12.33 -0.19 -12.34
CA SER A 187 13.58 0.55 -12.51
C SER A 187 14.81 -0.34 -12.26
N THR A 188 15.95 0.08 -12.78
CA THR A 188 17.24 -0.55 -12.48
C THR A 188 17.68 -0.31 -11.03
N THR A 189 17.18 0.72 -10.38
CA THR A 189 17.49 1.10 -8.98
C THR A 189 16.76 0.25 -7.94
N ILE A 190 15.84 -0.64 -8.35
CA ILE A 190 15.03 -1.43 -7.44
C ILE A 190 15.90 -2.32 -6.52
N ASP A 191 15.56 -2.34 -5.23
CA ASP A 191 16.08 -3.33 -4.31
C ASP A 191 15.58 -4.72 -4.71
N LEU A 192 16.50 -5.53 -5.23
CA LEU A 192 16.18 -6.86 -5.76
C LEU A 192 15.78 -7.85 -4.67
N GLU A 193 16.33 -7.73 -3.46
CA GLU A 193 16.01 -8.64 -2.36
C GLU A 193 14.56 -8.44 -1.93
N ILE A 194 14.19 -7.22 -1.63
CA ILE A 194 12.80 -6.86 -1.23
C ILE A 194 11.84 -7.15 -2.37
N PHE A 195 12.18 -6.78 -3.60
CA PHE A 195 11.30 -7.02 -4.75
C PHE A 195 11.05 -8.51 -4.98
N ARG A 196 12.09 -9.36 -4.89
CA ARG A 196 11.94 -10.81 -4.98
C ARG A 196 11.06 -11.36 -3.87
N ALA A 197 11.22 -10.87 -2.64
CA ALA A 197 10.42 -11.30 -1.51
C ALA A 197 8.92 -10.95 -1.71
N VAL A 198 8.62 -9.72 -2.17
CA VAL A 198 7.25 -9.32 -2.53
C VAL A 198 6.72 -10.14 -3.70
N ALA A 199 7.52 -10.31 -4.77
CA ALA A 199 7.12 -11.06 -5.95
C ALA A 199 6.91 -12.56 -5.65
N ALA A 200 7.67 -13.15 -4.72
CA ALA A 200 7.50 -14.53 -4.29
C ALA A 200 6.11 -14.77 -3.66
N GLY A 201 5.49 -13.76 -3.04
CA GLY A 201 4.13 -13.82 -2.54
C GLY A 201 3.12 -14.26 -3.61
N PHE A 202 3.33 -13.85 -4.86
CA PHE A 202 2.48 -14.23 -5.99
C PHE A 202 2.47 -15.73 -6.32
N GLN A 203 3.42 -16.51 -5.80
CA GLN A 203 3.44 -17.96 -5.96
C GLN A 203 2.25 -18.65 -5.27
N ASN A 204 1.70 -18.03 -4.23
CA ASN A 204 0.64 -18.60 -3.40
C ASN A 204 -0.70 -17.86 -3.51
N ILE A 205 -0.82 -16.89 -4.43
CA ILE A 205 -2.06 -16.14 -4.65
C ILE A 205 -3.11 -17.04 -5.33
N ASP A 206 -4.36 -16.95 -4.86
CA ASP A 206 -5.52 -17.41 -5.61
C ASP A 206 -5.83 -16.41 -6.73
N TRP A 207 -5.61 -16.83 -7.97
CA TRP A 207 -5.78 -15.99 -9.16
C TRP A 207 -7.23 -15.64 -9.48
N VAL A 208 -8.19 -16.40 -8.94
CA VAL A 208 -9.63 -16.05 -9.03
C VAL A 208 -9.90 -14.86 -8.15
N ILE A 209 -9.47 -14.91 -6.88
CA ILE A 209 -9.64 -13.82 -5.91
C ILE A 209 -8.86 -12.59 -6.35
N TYR A 210 -7.60 -12.75 -6.78
CA TYR A 210 -6.78 -11.65 -7.27
C TYR A 210 -7.43 -10.92 -8.45
N SER A 211 -7.96 -11.67 -9.42
CA SER A 211 -8.65 -11.09 -10.59
C SER A 211 -9.94 -10.38 -10.19
N ASP A 212 -10.64 -10.88 -9.18
CA ASP A 212 -11.85 -10.24 -8.65
C ASP A 212 -11.51 -8.91 -7.96
N LEU A 213 -10.54 -8.91 -7.05
CA LEU A 213 -10.04 -7.70 -6.39
C LEU A 213 -9.58 -6.65 -7.41
N LEU A 214 -8.81 -7.05 -8.41
CA LEU A 214 -8.34 -6.15 -9.46
C LEU A 214 -9.49 -5.56 -10.28
N SER A 215 -10.55 -6.33 -10.55
CA SER A 215 -11.75 -5.82 -11.21
C SER A 215 -12.47 -4.78 -10.36
N ARG A 216 -12.53 -4.98 -9.03
CA ARG A 216 -13.17 -4.05 -8.10
C ARG A 216 -12.44 -2.71 -7.97
N LEU A 217 -11.13 -2.66 -8.27
CA LEU A 217 -10.39 -1.39 -8.34
C LEU A 217 -10.97 -0.42 -9.37
N ASP A 218 -11.45 -0.93 -10.50
CA ASP A 218 -12.02 -0.09 -11.55
C ASP A 218 -13.46 0.35 -11.26
N GLU A 219 -14.16 -0.36 -10.38
CA GLU A 219 -15.51 0.00 -9.94
C GLU A 219 -15.51 1.15 -8.91
N HIS A 220 -14.43 1.29 -8.14
CA HIS A 220 -14.31 2.33 -7.11
C HIS A 220 -14.03 3.70 -7.73
N ASP A 221 -14.63 4.73 -7.14
CA ASP A 221 -14.41 6.13 -7.51
C ASP A 221 -14.57 7.03 -6.26
N ALA A 222 -13.53 7.78 -5.94
CA ALA A 222 -13.51 8.73 -4.84
C ALA A 222 -13.15 10.14 -5.32
N GLU A 223 -13.39 10.47 -6.58
CA GLU A 223 -13.13 11.81 -7.12
C GLU A 223 -13.90 12.89 -6.36
N ASP A 224 -15.11 12.56 -5.93
CA ASP A 224 -16.01 13.46 -5.21
C ASP A 224 -15.49 13.91 -3.85
N VAL A 225 -14.59 13.15 -3.19
CA VAL A 225 -14.04 13.50 -1.88
C VAL A 225 -12.81 14.40 -1.96
N LEU A 226 -12.05 14.40 -3.07
CA LEU A 226 -10.75 15.03 -3.16
C LEU A 226 -10.74 16.50 -2.76
N ALA A 227 -11.70 17.29 -3.25
CA ALA A 227 -11.78 18.72 -2.97
C ALA A 227 -12.14 19.04 -1.50
N SER A 228 -12.69 18.10 -0.77
CA SER A 228 -13.06 18.26 0.65
C SER A 228 -11.95 17.86 1.63
N ILE A 229 -10.84 17.28 1.14
CA ILE A 229 -9.72 16.84 1.97
C ILE A 229 -8.94 18.04 2.50
N GLY A 230 -9.11 18.34 3.79
CA GLY A 230 -8.43 19.45 4.48
C GLY A 230 -7.16 19.05 5.24
N ILE A 231 -6.90 17.77 5.44
CA ILE A 231 -5.71 17.27 6.13
C ILE A 231 -4.44 17.43 5.29
N PRO A 232 -3.24 17.41 5.89
CA PRO A 232 -1.99 17.35 5.15
C PRO A 232 -1.91 16.10 4.26
N VAL A 233 -1.60 16.30 2.97
CA VAL A 233 -1.42 15.21 2.00
C VAL A 233 -0.07 15.36 1.32
N THR A 234 0.67 14.26 1.19
CA THR A 234 1.84 14.16 0.31
C THR A 234 1.58 13.06 -0.72
N ILE A 235 1.73 13.41 -1.99
CA ILE A 235 1.54 12.51 -3.14
C ILE A 235 2.91 12.25 -3.75
N VAL A 236 3.30 10.98 -3.83
CA VAL A 236 4.56 10.54 -4.44
C VAL A 236 4.25 9.71 -5.67
N THR A 237 4.90 10.01 -6.79
CA THR A 237 4.76 9.24 -8.04
C THR A 237 6.10 9.16 -8.77
N GLY A 238 6.30 8.09 -9.54
CA GLY A 238 7.41 7.99 -10.47
C GLY A 238 7.05 8.61 -11.82
N ASP A 239 7.99 9.30 -12.49
CA ASP A 239 7.75 9.89 -13.81
C ASP A 239 7.61 8.83 -14.92
N ARG A 240 7.94 7.56 -14.62
CA ARG A 240 7.81 6.40 -15.50
C ARG A 240 6.78 5.38 -15.02
N ASP A 241 5.89 5.77 -14.12
CA ASP A 241 4.83 4.87 -13.68
C ASP A 241 3.82 4.63 -14.81
N LEU A 242 3.82 3.41 -15.33
CA LEU A 242 2.89 2.98 -16.40
C LEU A 242 1.56 2.47 -15.83
N MET A 243 1.49 2.11 -14.55
CA MET A 243 0.27 1.58 -13.93
C MET A 243 -0.63 2.71 -13.44
N THR A 244 -0.05 3.69 -12.72
CA THR A 244 -0.72 4.92 -12.30
C THR A 244 0.08 6.12 -12.78
N PRO A 245 -0.15 6.59 -14.03
CA PRO A 245 0.67 7.62 -14.66
C PRO A 245 0.76 8.91 -13.84
N PRO A 246 1.86 9.68 -13.96
CA PRO A 246 2.07 10.93 -13.21
C PRO A 246 0.91 11.92 -13.37
N SER A 247 0.24 11.93 -14.50
CA SER A 247 -0.95 12.77 -14.75
C SER A 247 -2.09 12.50 -13.76
N THR A 248 -2.20 11.27 -13.24
CA THR A 248 -3.17 10.92 -12.19
C THR A 248 -2.78 11.58 -10.87
N ALA A 249 -1.51 11.51 -10.48
CA ALA A 249 -0.99 12.18 -9.29
C ALA A 249 -1.13 13.71 -9.38
N GLU A 250 -0.87 14.28 -10.54
CA GLU A 250 -1.08 15.70 -10.82
C GLU A 250 -2.57 16.11 -10.71
N HIS A 251 -3.49 15.25 -11.16
CA HIS A 251 -4.93 15.48 -11.02
C HIS A 251 -5.32 15.49 -9.54
N ILE A 252 -4.88 14.49 -8.76
CA ILE A 252 -5.13 14.42 -7.31
C ILE A 252 -4.57 15.69 -6.62
N HIS A 253 -3.34 16.09 -6.99
CA HIS A 253 -2.71 17.29 -6.42
C HIS A 253 -3.50 18.56 -6.70
N ARG A 254 -3.98 18.74 -7.94
CA ARG A 254 -4.81 19.91 -8.29
C ARG A 254 -6.16 19.91 -7.56
N ALA A 255 -6.70 18.73 -7.27
CA ALA A 255 -8.00 18.61 -6.62
C ALA A 255 -7.94 18.79 -5.09
N ILE A 256 -6.80 18.48 -4.44
CA ILE A 256 -6.64 18.58 -2.99
C ILE A 256 -5.86 19.86 -2.62
N PRO A 257 -6.50 20.88 -1.99
CA PRO A 257 -5.89 22.19 -1.78
C PRO A 257 -4.60 22.18 -0.96
N ASN A 258 -4.50 21.30 0.06
CA ASN A 258 -3.37 21.25 1.00
C ASN A 258 -2.42 20.08 0.71
N SER A 259 -2.27 19.72 -0.56
CA SER A 259 -1.39 18.62 -0.95
C SER A 259 0.00 19.10 -1.41
N ARG A 260 0.98 18.22 -1.30
CA ARG A 260 2.32 18.32 -1.86
C ARG A 260 2.51 17.20 -2.88
N LEU A 261 2.97 17.52 -4.08
CA LEU A 261 3.31 16.54 -5.12
C LEU A 261 4.83 16.38 -5.22
N VAL A 262 5.28 15.13 -5.23
CA VAL A 262 6.67 14.74 -5.43
C VAL A 262 6.75 13.77 -6.60
N VAL A 263 7.40 14.20 -7.69
CA VAL A 263 7.63 13.37 -8.88
C VAL A 263 9.07 12.87 -8.87
N ILE A 264 9.25 11.56 -8.73
CA ILE A 264 10.57 10.92 -8.67
C ILE A 264 11.05 10.62 -10.08
N LYS A 265 12.14 11.28 -10.51
CA LYS A 265 12.72 11.07 -11.82
C LYS A 265 13.31 9.66 -11.96
N GLY A 266 12.89 8.93 -12.99
CA GLY A 266 13.28 7.54 -13.24
C GLY A 266 12.49 6.51 -12.42
N GLY A 267 11.63 6.95 -11.51
CA GLY A 267 10.78 6.08 -10.71
C GLY A 267 9.67 5.43 -11.53
N THR A 268 9.37 4.16 -11.23
CA THR A 268 8.24 3.42 -11.78
C THR A 268 7.14 3.27 -10.73
N HIS A 269 6.29 2.26 -10.85
CA HIS A 269 5.23 1.97 -9.88
C HIS A 269 5.76 1.52 -8.49
N TYR A 270 7.03 1.17 -8.40
CA TYR A 270 7.65 0.58 -7.22
C TYR A 270 8.56 1.56 -6.46
N THR A 271 8.23 2.86 -6.48
CA THR A 271 9.04 3.90 -5.82
C THR A 271 9.41 3.62 -4.37
N PRO A 272 8.58 2.95 -3.51
CA PRO A 272 8.97 2.63 -2.14
C PRO A 272 10.22 1.75 -2.02
N VAL A 273 10.49 0.93 -3.02
CA VAL A 273 11.64 0.01 -3.05
C VAL A 273 12.67 0.38 -4.14
N GLU A 274 12.39 1.35 -4.97
CA GLU A 274 13.31 1.90 -5.98
C GLU A 274 14.06 3.13 -5.47
N TYR A 275 13.38 3.99 -4.71
CA TYR A 275 13.89 5.26 -4.19
C TYR A 275 13.54 5.43 -2.70
N PRO A 276 13.92 4.46 -1.84
CA PRO A 276 13.47 4.39 -0.47
C PRO A 276 13.83 5.63 0.36
N ALA A 277 15.03 6.20 0.14
CA ALA A 277 15.47 7.38 0.88
C ALA A 277 14.57 8.60 0.61
N VAL A 278 14.17 8.82 -0.65
CA VAL A 278 13.27 9.92 -1.02
C VAL A 278 11.89 9.71 -0.41
N VAL A 279 11.36 8.48 -0.50
CA VAL A 279 10.03 8.14 0.05
C VAL A 279 10.02 8.28 1.57
N ALA A 280 11.08 7.85 2.25
CA ALA A 280 11.23 7.97 3.69
C ALA A 280 11.35 9.44 4.16
N ASP A 281 12.12 10.27 3.46
CA ASP A 281 12.26 11.69 3.76
C ASP A 281 10.93 12.44 3.59
N GLU A 282 10.20 12.20 2.51
CA GLU A 282 8.89 12.83 2.28
C GLU A 282 7.81 12.33 3.27
N MET A 283 7.90 11.10 3.75
CA MET A 283 7.06 10.64 4.86
C MET A 283 7.35 11.41 6.14
N GLY A 284 8.64 11.62 6.47
CA GLY A 284 9.05 12.44 7.59
C GLY A 284 8.50 13.88 7.50
N ARG A 285 8.61 14.51 6.32
CA ARG A 285 8.07 15.86 6.07
C ARG A 285 6.54 15.92 6.16
N LEU A 286 5.83 14.87 5.79
CA LEU A 286 4.40 14.79 6.00
C LEU A 286 4.09 14.82 7.50
N LEU A 287 4.75 13.96 8.29
CA LEU A 287 4.51 13.86 9.74
C LEU A 287 4.76 15.18 10.47
N GLU A 288 5.75 15.98 10.04
CA GLU A 288 6.01 17.34 10.57
C GLU A 288 4.85 18.32 10.31
N ARG A 289 4.00 18.04 9.29
CA ARG A 289 2.83 18.86 8.95
C ARG A 289 1.56 18.42 9.66
N VAL A 290 1.57 17.26 10.31
CA VAL A 290 0.40 16.72 11.02
C VAL A 290 0.47 17.13 12.48
N PRO A 291 -0.44 17.98 12.98
CA PRO A 291 -0.39 18.47 14.36
C PRO A 291 -0.42 17.31 15.38
N GLY A 292 0.51 17.33 16.33
CA GLY A 292 0.66 16.30 17.35
C GLY A 292 1.35 15.01 16.88
N TRP A 293 1.88 14.99 15.65
CA TRP A 293 2.61 13.85 15.06
C TRP A 293 4.06 14.20 14.76
N GLU A 294 4.52 15.32 15.28
CA GLU A 294 5.90 15.75 15.16
C GLU A 294 6.83 14.66 15.70
N ARG A 295 7.97 14.46 15.03
CA ARG A 295 8.94 13.44 15.43
C ARG A 295 9.16 13.49 16.94
N ALA A 296 8.71 12.48 17.66
CA ALA A 296 9.36 12.15 18.93
C ALA A 296 10.82 11.90 18.58
N GLY A 297 11.71 12.78 19.05
CA GLY A 297 13.14 12.70 18.73
C GLY A 297 13.69 11.29 18.96
N PRO A 298 14.81 10.91 18.33
CA PRO A 298 15.41 9.61 18.57
C PRO A 298 15.52 9.43 20.09
N ARG A 299 15.04 8.31 20.62
CA ARG A 299 15.31 7.96 22.01
C ARG A 299 16.83 8.03 22.15
N SER A 300 17.33 9.05 22.86
CA SER A 300 18.71 9.06 23.28
C SER A 300 18.92 7.76 24.06
N SER A 301 19.75 6.89 23.52
CA SER A 301 20.34 5.79 24.30
C SER A 301 21.23 6.46 25.34
N GLU A 302 20.65 6.91 26.44
CA GLU A 302 21.45 7.20 27.65
C GLU A 302 22.06 5.87 28.08
N PRO A 303 23.39 5.76 28.09
CA PRO A 303 24.03 4.62 28.69
C PRO A 303 23.65 4.68 30.19
N GLU A 304 23.04 3.59 30.70
CA GLU A 304 22.90 3.40 32.14
C GLU A 304 24.26 3.69 32.79
N ARG A 305 24.32 4.76 33.53
CA ARG A 305 25.47 5.03 34.40
C ARG A 305 25.47 3.93 35.44
N GLU A 306 26.33 2.94 35.25
CA GLU A 306 26.74 2.05 36.36
C GLU A 306 27.17 2.94 37.53
N GLY A 307 26.30 3.00 38.53
CA GLY A 307 26.61 3.58 39.80
C GLY A 307 27.65 2.72 40.50
N ASN A 308 28.91 3.13 40.44
CA ASN A 308 29.92 2.71 41.40
C ASN A 308 29.56 3.33 42.79
N GLY A 309 29.31 2.47 43.72
CA GLY A 309 29.19 2.77 45.14
C GLY A 309 29.31 1.48 45.93
#